data_6c3bdf8071d5c0e8cf79137eada18764
#
_entry.id   6c3bdf8071d5c0e8cf79137eada18764
#
_cell.length_a   1.000
_cell.length_b   1.000
_cell.length_c   1.000
_cell.angle_alpha   90.00
_cell.angle_beta   90.00
_cell.angle_gamma   90.00
#
_symmetry.space_group_name_H-M   'P 1'
#
loop_
_entity.id
_entity.type
_entity.pdbx_description
1 polymer ?
#
loop_
_entity_poly.entity_id
_entity_poly.type
_entity_poly.pdbx_seq_one_letter_code
_entity_poly.pdbx_strand_id
1 'polypeptide(L)'
;MSSATLTLPSLPISKTTLRPKARMAPSMFANHKIFKQVGIGLASSAITAMLTSNALAFDVLLGGNDGSLAFIPSEFTVAPGEKIVFRNNAGFPHNVVFDEDEIPAGVDAAAISMSEEDLLNAPGEIYSVALNAKGTYTFYCSPHQGAGMVGKVTVN
;
A
#
# COMPACT_ATOMS: atom_id res chain seq x y z
N MET A 1 38.58 -41.23 -26.58
CA MET A 1 37.86 -41.48 -25.30
C MET A 1 38.51 -40.60 -24.25
N SER A 2 37.97 -39.40 -23.99
CA SER A 2 38.47 -38.49 -22.99
C SER A 2 37.37 -38.23 -21.97
N SER A 3 37.56 -38.73 -20.75
CA SER A 3 36.67 -38.51 -19.62
C SER A 3 37.00 -37.16 -19.00
N ALA A 4 36.02 -36.25 -18.99
CA ALA A 4 36.10 -34.99 -18.26
C ALA A 4 35.49 -35.19 -16.87
N THR A 5 36.30 -35.02 -15.84
CA THR A 5 35.90 -35.06 -14.42
C THR A 5 35.39 -33.69 -14.03
N LEU A 6 34.12 -33.59 -13.70
CA LEU A 6 33.47 -32.37 -13.16
C LEU A 6 33.72 -32.28 -11.64
N THR A 7 34.50 -31.29 -11.23
CA THR A 7 34.73 -30.96 -9.82
C THR A 7 33.70 -29.91 -9.39
N LEU A 8 32.84 -30.26 -8.42
CA LEU A 8 31.88 -29.33 -7.80
C LEU A 8 32.58 -28.45 -6.74
N PRO A 9 32.35 -27.12 -6.71
CA PRO A 9 32.85 -26.30 -5.64
C PRO A 9 31.98 -26.40 -4.39
N SER A 10 32.63 -26.59 -3.25
CA SER A 10 32.01 -26.60 -1.92
C SER A 10 31.57 -25.22 -1.51
N LEU A 11 30.33 -25.09 -1.05
CA LEU A 11 29.77 -23.87 -0.48
C LEU A 11 30.19 -23.71 1.00
N PRO A 12 30.54 -22.50 1.48
CA PRO A 12 30.84 -22.26 2.88
C PRO A 12 29.58 -22.21 3.75
N ILE A 13 29.63 -22.93 4.87
CA ILE A 13 28.57 -22.96 5.88
C ILE A 13 28.62 -21.63 6.67
N SER A 14 27.60 -20.79 6.53
CA SER A 14 27.40 -19.60 7.36
C SER A 14 26.93 -19.98 8.75
N LYS A 15 27.74 -19.66 9.76
CA LYS A 15 27.40 -19.80 11.19
C LYS A 15 26.35 -18.77 11.58
N THR A 16 25.16 -19.25 11.91
CA THR A 16 24.08 -18.45 12.51
C THR A 16 24.47 -18.04 13.92
N THR A 17 24.69 -16.75 14.15
CA THR A 17 24.94 -16.14 15.46
C THR A 17 23.61 -15.88 16.15
N LEU A 18 23.35 -16.59 17.23
CA LEU A 18 22.19 -16.36 18.12
C LEU A 18 22.31 -15.03 18.84
N ARG A 19 21.35 -14.14 18.67
CA ARG A 19 21.20 -12.88 19.42
C ARG A 19 20.76 -13.18 20.87
N PRO A 20 21.36 -12.55 21.88
CA PRO A 20 20.90 -12.70 23.26
C PRO A 20 19.61 -11.93 23.53
N LYS A 21 18.73 -12.59 24.28
CA LYS A 21 17.43 -12.13 24.75
C LYS A 21 17.61 -10.97 25.74
N ALA A 22 17.03 -9.80 25.45
CA ALA A 22 17.04 -8.64 26.34
C ALA A 22 16.26 -8.96 27.64
N ARG A 23 16.95 -8.78 28.77
CA ARG A 23 16.39 -8.87 30.13
C ARG A 23 15.55 -7.62 30.42
N MET A 24 14.28 -7.85 30.80
CA MET A 24 13.43 -6.83 31.40
C MET A 24 13.96 -6.46 32.78
N ALA A 25 14.17 -5.16 33.02
CA ALA A 25 14.45 -4.61 34.30
C ALA A 25 13.15 -4.36 35.10
N PRO A 26 13.12 -4.58 36.42
CA PRO A 26 11.92 -4.34 37.22
C PRO A 26 11.76 -2.84 37.50
N SER A 27 10.55 -2.32 37.35
CA SER A 27 10.20 -0.96 37.73
C SER A 27 10.14 -0.86 39.24
N MET A 28 10.94 0.03 39.79
CA MET A 28 10.91 0.39 41.23
C MET A 28 9.70 1.29 41.50
N PHE A 29 8.85 0.84 42.42
CA PHE A 29 7.87 1.66 43.11
C PHE A 29 8.58 2.75 43.92
N ALA A 30 8.30 3.99 43.64
CA ALA A 30 8.64 5.11 44.51
C ALA A 30 7.35 5.71 45.08
N ASN A 31 7.10 5.39 46.35
CA ASN A 31 6.24 6.12 47.24
C ASN A 31 6.69 7.57 47.35
N HIS A 32 5.82 8.54 47.14
CA HIS A 32 5.94 9.74 47.94
C HIS A 32 4.74 10.67 48.01
N LYS A 33 4.30 10.77 49.26
CA LYS A 33 3.85 12.00 49.99
C LYS A 33 2.79 12.91 49.37
N ILE A 34 1.70 12.86 50.08
CA ILE A 34 0.62 13.81 50.23
C ILE A 34 1.15 15.26 50.31
N PHE A 35 0.80 16.10 49.37
CA PHE A 35 0.79 17.55 49.54
C PHE A 35 -0.63 18.07 49.29
N LYS A 36 -1.26 18.50 50.40
CA LYS A 36 -2.47 19.30 50.34
C LYS A 36 -2.12 20.65 49.74
N GLN A 37 -2.66 20.97 48.59
CA GLN A 37 -2.85 22.35 48.17
C GLN A 37 -4.24 22.50 47.54
N VAL A 38 -5.05 23.29 48.22
CA VAL A 38 -6.32 23.82 47.75
C VAL A 38 -5.97 24.90 46.75
N GLY A 39 -6.36 24.70 45.51
CA GLY A 39 -6.27 25.70 44.42
C GLY A 39 -7.38 25.40 43.42
N ILE A 40 -8.41 26.21 43.44
CA ILE A 40 -9.49 26.20 42.47
C ILE A 40 -8.90 26.71 41.14
N GLY A 41 -8.60 25.81 40.23
CA GLY A 41 -8.22 26.11 38.86
C GLY A 41 -9.12 25.31 37.91
N LEU A 42 -10.04 26.03 37.25
CA LEU A 42 -10.82 25.47 36.14
C LEU A 42 -9.87 25.14 34.97
N ALA A 43 -9.30 23.94 34.96
CA ALA A 43 -8.60 23.43 33.80
C ALA A 43 -9.64 22.83 32.83
N SER A 44 -10.03 23.63 31.86
CA SER A 44 -10.77 23.13 30.69
C SER A 44 -9.87 22.15 29.92
N SER A 45 -10.02 20.88 30.19
CA SER A 45 -9.42 19.82 29.35
C SER A 45 -10.18 19.82 28.02
N ALA A 46 -9.61 20.48 27.01
CA ALA A 46 -10.06 20.28 25.66
C ALA A 46 -9.70 18.83 25.25
N ILE A 47 -10.69 17.95 25.39
CA ILE A 47 -10.63 16.62 24.80
C ILE A 47 -10.72 16.81 23.30
N THR A 48 -9.59 16.89 22.63
CA THR A 48 -9.54 16.76 21.17
C THR A 48 -9.94 15.33 20.84
N ALA A 49 -11.22 15.13 20.57
CA ALA A 49 -11.70 13.87 19.99
C ALA A 49 -11.02 13.75 18.61
N MET A 50 -9.99 12.94 18.52
CA MET A 50 -9.50 12.47 17.23
C MET A 50 -10.61 11.62 16.62
N LEU A 51 -11.36 12.21 15.71
CA LEU A 51 -12.24 11.48 14.82
C LEU A 51 -11.34 10.61 13.94
N THR A 52 -11.11 9.38 14.36
CA THR A 52 -10.62 8.36 13.44
C THR A 52 -11.74 8.10 12.44
N SER A 53 -11.73 8.85 11.34
CA SER A 53 -12.53 8.49 10.18
C SER A 53 -12.03 7.12 9.73
N ASN A 54 -12.84 6.08 9.88
CA ASN A 54 -12.68 4.87 9.10
C ASN A 54 -12.94 5.26 7.66
N ALA A 55 -11.93 5.76 6.98
CA ALA A 55 -11.98 5.96 5.54
C ALA A 55 -12.12 4.56 4.94
N LEU A 56 -13.33 4.24 4.50
CA LEU A 56 -13.58 3.04 3.72
C LEU A 56 -12.71 3.15 2.47
N ALA A 57 -11.94 2.13 2.18
CA ALA A 57 -11.16 2.09 0.96
C ALA A 57 -12.11 1.97 -0.24
N PHE A 58 -11.79 2.64 -1.34
CA PHE A 58 -12.51 2.50 -2.59
C PHE A 58 -11.99 1.28 -3.34
N ASP A 59 -12.83 0.28 -3.57
CA ASP A 59 -12.45 -0.96 -4.27
C ASP A 59 -12.65 -0.84 -5.78
N VAL A 60 -11.65 -1.26 -6.56
CA VAL A 60 -11.66 -1.39 -8.02
C VAL A 60 -11.27 -2.82 -8.39
N LEU A 61 -12.11 -3.50 -9.16
CA LEU A 61 -11.79 -4.83 -9.66
C LEU A 61 -11.01 -4.75 -10.97
N LEU A 62 -10.02 -5.61 -11.13
CA LEU A 62 -9.26 -5.81 -12.35
C LEU A 62 -9.76 -7.08 -13.02
N GLY A 63 -10.39 -6.91 -14.18
CA GLY A 63 -11.06 -7.97 -14.92
C GLY A 63 -12.49 -8.22 -14.47
N GLY A 64 -13.40 -8.36 -15.43
CA GLY A 64 -14.79 -8.69 -15.20
C GLY A 64 -15.02 -10.18 -14.97
N ASN A 65 -16.14 -10.51 -14.30
CA ASN A 65 -16.58 -11.90 -14.13
C ASN A 65 -16.92 -12.60 -15.45
N ASP A 66 -17.14 -11.83 -16.48
CA ASP A 66 -17.39 -12.28 -17.87
C ASP A 66 -16.11 -12.46 -18.69
N GLY A 67 -14.93 -12.22 -18.07
CA GLY A 67 -13.63 -12.27 -18.71
C GLY A 67 -13.25 -10.98 -19.44
N SER A 68 -14.01 -9.89 -19.27
CA SER A 68 -13.65 -8.58 -19.84
C SER A 68 -12.38 -8.03 -19.23
N LEU A 69 -11.53 -7.44 -20.09
CA LEU A 69 -10.29 -6.76 -19.69
C LEU A 69 -10.64 -5.29 -19.36
N ALA A 70 -11.06 -5.05 -18.12
CA ALA A 70 -11.52 -3.73 -17.67
C ALA A 70 -11.22 -3.49 -16.20
N PHE A 71 -11.07 -2.23 -15.79
CA PHE A 71 -11.22 -1.80 -14.41
C PHE A 71 -12.71 -1.61 -14.10
N ILE A 72 -13.16 -2.06 -12.93
CA ILE A 72 -14.55 -1.99 -12.55
C ILE A 72 -14.69 -1.38 -11.14
N PRO A 73 -15.20 -0.16 -10.99
CA PRO A 73 -15.56 0.76 -12.08
C PRO A 73 -14.32 1.31 -12.80
N SER A 74 -14.49 1.69 -14.08
CA SER A 74 -13.42 2.31 -14.87
C SER A 74 -13.27 3.81 -14.60
N GLU A 75 -14.34 4.47 -14.12
CA GLU A 75 -14.34 5.88 -13.74
C GLU A 75 -14.94 6.04 -12.34
N PHE A 76 -14.27 6.82 -11.46
CA PHE A 76 -14.75 7.05 -10.11
C PHE A 76 -14.13 8.32 -9.50
N THR A 77 -14.65 8.71 -8.33
CA THR A 77 -14.18 9.89 -7.59
C THR A 77 -13.85 9.49 -6.15
N VAL A 78 -12.77 10.04 -5.61
CA VAL A 78 -12.34 9.83 -4.23
C VAL A 78 -11.97 11.16 -3.56
N ALA A 79 -11.93 11.17 -2.23
CA ALA A 79 -11.38 12.29 -1.46
C ALA A 79 -9.83 12.24 -1.46
N PRO A 80 -9.14 13.40 -1.28
CA PRO A 80 -7.69 13.41 -1.11
C PRO A 80 -7.25 12.52 0.05
N GLY A 81 -6.28 11.62 -0.20
CA GLY A 81 -5.78 10.67 0.77
C GLY A 81 -6.66 9.45 1.02
N GLU A 82 -7.81 9.34 0.36
CA GLU A 82 -8.62 8.14 0.40
C GLU A 82 -7.87 6.97 -0.23
N LYS A 83 -7.91 5.81 0.42
CA LYS A 83 -7.24 4.61 -0.05
C LYS A 83 -8.04 3.96 -1.19
N ILE A 84 -7.40 3.77 -2.33
CA ILE A 84 -7.93 3.00 -3.45
C ILE A 84 -7.30 1.61 -3.39
N VAL A 85 -8.11 0.57 -3.49
CA VAL A 85 -7.67 -0.83 -3.52
C VAL A 85 -8.04 -1.44 -4.87
N PHE A 86 -7.05 -1.73 -5.65
CA PHE A 86 -7.16 -2.47 -6.90
C PHE A 86 -7.01 -3.96 -6.61
N ARG A 87 -8.00 -4.75 -6.98
CA ARG A 87 -8.04 -6.19 -6.68
C ARG A 87 -8.14 -6.99 -7.97
N ASN A 88 -7.21 -7.90 -8.19
CA ASN A 88 -7.34 -8.85 -9.29
C ASN A 88 -8.55 -9.76 -9.04
N ASN A 89 -9.51 -9.71 -9.95
CA ASN A 89 -10.77 -10.44 -9.87
C ASN A 89 -10.82 -11.64 -10.83
N ALA A 90 -10.14 -11.56 -11.96
CA ALA A 90 -10.10 -12.62 -12.97
C ALA A 90 -8.69 -13.20 -13.07
N GLY A 91 -8.58 -14.46 -13.53
CA GLY A 91 -7.34 -15.22 -13.59
C GLY A 91 -6.31 -14.74 -14.63
N PHE A 92 -6.42 -13.51 -15.15
CA PHE A 92 -5.43 -12.89 -16.02
C PHE A 92 -4.50 -12.00 -15.20
N PRO A 93 -3.21 -11.92 -15.54
CA PRO A 93 -2.29 -10.99 -14.92
C PRO A 93 -2.65 -9.54 -15.24
N HIS A 94 -2.72 -8.70 -14.21
CA HIS A 94 -3.02 -7.27 -14.34
C HIS A 94 -2.05 -6.43 -13.52
N ASN A 95 -1.87 -5.16 -13.94
CA ASN A 95 -1.22 -4.14 -13.13
C ASN A 95 -1.97 -2.80 -13.19
N VAL A 96 -1.45 -1.82 -12.46
CA VAL A 96 -1.98 -0.46 -12.43
C VAL A 96 -0.82 0.51 -12.61
N VAL A 97 -0.78 1.18 -13.74
CA VAL A 97 0.23 2.17 -14.09
C VAL A 97 -0.48 3.50 -14.38
N PHE A 98 -0.08 4.57 -13.69
CA PHE A 98 -0.62 5.91 -13.95
C PHE A 98 0.14 6.55 -15.11
N ASP A 99 -0.61 7.14 -16.04
CA ASP A 99 -0.06 7.81 -17.21
C ASP A 99 0.58 9.15 -16.78
N GLU A 100 1.89 9.29 -16.96
CA GLU A 100 2.65 10.48 -16.53
C GLU A 100 2.20 11.78 -17.20
N ASP A 101 1.63 11.68 -18.40
CA ASP A 101 1.13 12.81 -19.17
C ASP A 101 -0.32 13.19 -18.80
N GLU A 102 -1.04 12.28 -18.10
CA GLU A 102 -2.45 12.45 -17.73
C GLU A 102 -2.67 12.39 -16.20
N ILE A 103 -1.76 12.95 -15.42
CA ILE A 103 -1.88 13.14 -13.97
C ILE A 103 -1.65 14.61 -13.60
N PRO A 104 -2.06 15.08 -12.40
CA PRO A 104 -1.84 16.46 -11.97
C PRO A 104 -0.35 16.82 -11.93
N ALA A 105 -0.04 18.05 -12.34
CA ALA A 105 1.33 18.56 -12.35
C ALA A 105 2.00 18.44 -10.98
N GLY A 106 3.25 17.95 -10.97
CA GLY A 106 4.05 17.77 -9.75
C GLY A 106 3.80 16.46 -9.01
N VAL A 107 2.94 15.58 -9.53
CA VAL A 107 2.80 14.20 -9.04
C VAL A 107 3.83 13.33 -9.76
N ASP A 108 4.48 12.46 -9.03
CA ASP A 108 5.39 11.46 -9.57
C ASP A 108 4.61 10.18 -9.90
N ALA A 109 4.46 9.87 -11.19
CA ALA A 109 3.75 8.70 -11.67
C ALA A 109 4.36 7.40 -11.14
N ALA A 110 5.69 7.31 -11.03
CA ALA A 110 6.38 6.12 -10.55
C ALA A 110 6.11 5.86 -9.06
N ALA A 111 5.88 6.91 -8.27
CA ALA A 111 5.58 6.78 -6.84
C ALA A 111 4.16 6.26 -6.55
N ILE A 112 3.25 6.35 -7.54
CA ILE A 112 1.84 5.95 -7.41
C ILE A 112 1.45 4.78 -8.33
N SER A 113 2.40 4.24 -9.08
CA SER A 113 2.20 3.11 -10.01
C SER A 113 2.81 1.82 -9.48
N MET A 114 2.31 0.70 -9.96
CA MET A 114 3.10 -0.53 -10.01
C MET A 114 4.19 -0.38 -11.09
N SER A 115 5.30 -1.13 -10.95
CA SER A 115 6.21 -1.30 -12.09
C SER A 115 5.45 -1.94 -13.26
N GLU A 116 5.79 -1.58 -14.50
CA GLU A 116 5.15 -2.18 -15.68
C GLU A 116 5.37 -3.69 -15.78
N GLU A 117 6.45 -4.19 -15.17
CA GLU A 117 6.80 -5.61 -15.14
C GLU A 117 6.15 -6.37 -13.96
N ASP A 118 5.68 -5.65 -12.93
CA ASP A 118 5.02 -6.25 -11.79
C ASP A 118 3.55 -6.51 -12.10
N LEU A 119 3.08 -7.72 -11.82
CA LEU A 119 1.73 -8.16 -12.13
C LEU A 119 1.06 -8.79 -10.91
N LEU A 120 -0.20 -8.51 -10.74
CA LEU A 120 -1.12 -9.27 -9.88
C LEU A 120 -1.56 -10.51 -10.68
N ASN A 121 -1.04 -11.67 -10.34
CA ASN A 121 -1.17 -12.89 -11.15
C ASN A 121 -2.34 -13.78 -10.73
N ALA A 122 -2.77 -13.67 -9.47
CA ALA A 122 -3.82 -14.51 -8.91
C ALA A 122 -5.05 -13.70 -8.47
N PRO A 123 -6.26 -14.27 -8.58
CA PRO A 123 -7.46 -13.67 -8.02
C PRO A 123 -7.31 -13.37 -6.53
N GLY A 124 -7.70 -12.18 -6.12
CA GLY A 124 -7.60 -11.69 -4.75
C GLY A 124 -6.30 -10.96 -4.41
N GLU A 125 -5.27 -11.01 -5.25
CA GLU A 125 -4.10 -10.14 -5.09
C GLU A 125 -4.49 -8.67 -5.24
N ILE A 126 -3.83 -7.81 -4.47
CA ILE A 126 -4.19 -6.38 -4.40
C ILE A 126 -2.97 -5.48 -4.59
N TYR A 127 -3.23 -4.34 -5.22
CA TYR A 127 -2.41 -3.14 -5.17
C TYR A 127 -3.20 -2.02 -4.50
N SER A 128 -2.56 -1.15 -3.72
CA SER A 128 -3.27 -0.03 -3.10
C SER A 128 -2.44 1.24 -3.11
N VAL A 129 -3.12 2.35 -3.36
CA VAL A 129 -2.53 3.68 -3.45
C VAL A 129 -3.46 4.71 -2.79
N ALA A 130 -2.90 5.82 -2.33
CA ALA A 130 -3.65 7.00 -1.89
C ALA A 130 -3.17 8.23 -2.67
N LEU A 131 -4.10 8.93 -3.30
CA LEU A 131 -3.83 10.11 -4.12
C LEU A 131 -4.15 11.37 -3.31
N ASN A 132 -3.16 12.25 -3.11
CA ASN A 132 -3.32 13.44 -2.28
C ASN A 132 -3.58 14.71 -3.09
N ALA A 133 -3.01 14.83 -4.29
CA ALA A 133 -3.20 16.00 -5.12
C ALA A 133 -4.56 15.94 -5.81
N LYS A 134 -5.31 17.05 -5.76
CA LYS A 134 -6.59 17.18 -6.46
C LYS A 134 -6.39 17.21 -7.96
N GLY A 135 -7.31 16.60 -8.68
CA GLY A 135 -7.29 16.54 -10.14
C GLY A 135 -7.71 15.18 -10.68
N THR A 136 -7.53 15.01 -11.97
CA THR A 136 -7.87 13.77 -12.67
C THR A 136 -6.60 13.01 -12.99
N TYR A 137 -6.66 11.69 -12.83
CA TYR A 137 -5.58 10.75 -13.08
C TYR A 137 -6.10 9.68 -14.03
N THR A 138 -5.40 9.45 -15.11
CA THR A 138 -5.63 8.30 -16.00
C THR A 138 -4.64 7.19 -15.62
N PHE A 139 -5.10 5.97 -15.64
CA PHE A 139 -4.29 4.78 -15.37
C PHE A 139 -4.68 3.66 -16.32
N TYR A 140 -3.76 2.72 -16.54
CA TYR A 140 -3.95 1.61 -17.48
C TYR A 140 -3.32 0.32 -16.93
N CYS A 141 -3.68 -0.79 -17.56
CA CYS A 141 -3.04 -2.08 -17.36
C CYS A 141 -2.07 -2.33 -18.51
N SER A 142 -0.75 -2.36 -18.27
CA SER A 142 0.27 -2.44 -19.33
C SER A 142 0.03 -3.57 -20.33
N PRO A 143 -0.19 -4.83 -19.91
CA PRO A 143 -0.43 -5.92 -20.87
C PRO A 143 -1.75 -5.80 -21.64
N HIS A 144 -2.71 -5.00 -21.17
CA HIS A 144 -4.06 -4.93 -21.75
C HIS A 144 -4.47 -3.52 -22.20
N GLN A 145 -3.56 -2.55 -22.19
CA GLN A 145 -3.83 -1.19 -22.66
C GLN A 145 -4.32 -1.18 -24.11
N GLY A 146 -3.70 -1.97 -24.98
CA GLY A 146 -4.13 -2.13 -26.38
C GLY A 146 -5.52 -2.74 -26.56
N ALA A 147 -6.05 -3.42 -25.54
CA ALA A 147 -7.42 -3.93 -25.49
C ALA A 147 -8.41 -2.92 -24.86
N GLY A 148 -7.94 -1.73 -24.48
CA GLY A 148 -8.77 -0.67 -23.89
C GLY A 148 -8.92 -0.77 -22.36
N MET A 149 -8.08 -1.53 -21.66
CA MET A 149 -8.09 -1.57 -20.20
C MET A 149 -7.44 -0.31 -19.62
N VAL A 150 -8.22 0.75 -19.60
CA VAL A 150 -7.88 2.10 -19.11
C VAL A 150 -8.94 2.55 -18.12
N GLY A 151 -8.54 3.30 -17.11
CA GLY A 151 -9.44 3.87 -16.11
C GLY A 151 -9.09 5.31 -15.75
N LYS A 152 -10.01 5.97 -15.06
CA LYS A 152 -9.86 7.37 -14.66
C LYS A 152 -10.37 7.58 -13.23
N VAL A 153 -9.58 8.25 -12.41
CA VAL A 153 -10.01 8.67 -11.07
C VAL A 153 -9.91 10.19 -10.93
N THR A 154 -10.94 10.79 -10.33
CA THR A 154 -10.94 12.22 -9.97
C THR A 154 -10.81 12.36 -8.46
N VAL A 155 -9.83 13.14 -8.01
CA VAL A 155 -9.62 13.51 -6.60
C VAL A 155 -10.20 14.91 -6.36
N ASN A 156 -11.24 15.04 -5.53
CA ASN A 156 -11.98 16.28 -5.26
C ASN A 156 -11.76 16.84 -3.85
#